data_5aea0d1143b9e65f6e9505e327f476ab
#
_entry.id   5aea0d1143b9e65f6e9505e327f476ab
#
_cell.length_a   1.000
_cell.length_b   1.000
_cell.length_c   1.000
_cell.angle_alpha   90.00
_cell.angle_beta   90.00
_cell.angle_gamma   90.00
#
_symmetry.space_group_name_H-M   'P 1'
#
loop_
_entity.id
_entity.type
_entity.pdbx_description
1 polymer ?
#
loop_
_entity_poly.entity_id
_entity_poly.type
_entity_poly.pdbx_seq_one_letter_code
_entity_poly.pdbx_strand_id
1 'polypeptide(L)'
;LGNRLAVKINDPKLFHLVVLALRDRGVSLTEGVAEVTISDTKGDIVVRRIEDIEPGVERAICLLKGKSLYDELLIGIDTNSDELTVAVLGDGELLTSAKVNFNRIEEFIQHVINVYPHRVHRIGVGVGNKLGEFTYRMLTTSFDAERVDEKMTSKNNPYIRVKDRDVRAACAIALRAARGS
;
A
#
# COMPACT_ATOMS: atom_id res chain seq x y z
N LEU A 1 9.76 20.25 -10.73
CA LEU A 1 10.44 20.32 -9.43
C LEU A 1 10.70 18.89 -9.02
N GLY A 2 11.97 18.46 -9.03
CA GLY A 2 12.31 17.08 -8.70
C GLY A 2 12.21 16.89 -7.19
N ASN A 3 11.42 15.92 -6.74
CA ASN A 3 11.28 15.52 -5.36
C ASN A 3 12.67 15.13 -4.80
N ARG A 4 13.20 15.93 -3.87
CA ARG A 4 14.57 15.80 -3.36
C ARG A 4 14.53 15.23 -1.93
N LEU A 5 15.05 14.01 -1.77
CA LEU A 5 15.14 13.34 -0.49
C LEU A 5 16.62 13.13 -0.10
N ALA A 6 16.95 13.45 1.16
CA ALA A 6 18.25 13.15 1.75
C ALA A 6 18.14 12.08 2.83
N VAL A 7 19.16 11.22 2.90
CA VAL A 7 19.31 10.20 3.94
C VAL A 7 20.53 10.55 4.79
N LYS A 8 20.31 10.78 6.10
CA LYS A 8 21.35 11.13 7.10
C LYS A 8 21.34 10.12 8.25
N ILE A 9 21.82 8.94 7.98
CA ILE A 9 21.87 7.81 8.90
C ILE A 9 23.33 7.45 9.14
N ASN A 10 23.73 7.35 10.41
CA ASN A 10 25.12 7.06 10.81
C ASN A 10 25.44 5.56 10.75
N ASP A 11 24.47 4.68 11.03
CA ASP A 11 24.65 3.23 10.89
C ASP A 11 24.72 2.84 9.40
N PRO A 12 25.87 2.29 8.93
CA PRO A 12 26.04 1.97 7.50
C PRO A 12 25.07 0.91 6.99
N LYS A 13 24.69 -0.06 7.83
CA LYS A 13 23.76 -1.12 7.45
C LYS A 13 22.35 -0.54 7.28
N LEU A 14 21.91 0.25 8.24
CA LEU A 14 20.60 0.90 8.20
C LEU A 14 20.51 1.89 7.03
N PHE A 15 21.57 2.69 6.82
CA PHE A 15 21.68 3.59 5.66
C PHE A 15 21.51 2.84 4.35
N HIS A 16 22.24 1.73 4.17
CA HIS A 16 22.19 0.92 2.95
C HIS A 16 20.78 0.38 2.69
N LEU A 17 20.11 -0.15 3.71
CA LEU A 17 18.76 -0.70 3.61
C LEU A 17 17.71 0.39 3.26
N VAL A 18 17.81 1.56 3.88
CA VAL A 18 16.92 2.70 3.56
C VAL A 18 17.12 3.17 2.12
N VAL A 19 18.38 3.28 1.67
CA VAL A 19 18.69 3.67 0.28
C VAL A 19 18.15 2.66 -0.72
N LEU A 20 18.29 1.36 -0.46
CA LEU A 20 17.72 0.31 -1.31
C LEU A 20 16.20 0.44 -1.38
N ALA A 21 15.52 0.53 -0.24
CA ALA A 21 14.07 0.65 -0.19
C ALA A 21 13.53 1.87 -0.94
N LEU A 22 14.24 3.02 -0.88
CA LEU A 22 13.89 4.22 -1.63
C LEU A 22 14.10 4.05 -3.14
N ARG A 23 15.19 3.41 -3.55
CA ARG A 23 15.49 3.13 -4.96
C ARG A 23 14.46 2.19 -5.59
N ASP A 24 14.05 1.17 -4.86
CA ASP A 24 13.02 0.22 -5.30
C ASP A 24 11.66 0.91 -5.54
N ARG A 25 11.41 2.05 -4.84
CA ARG A 25 10.24 2.93 -5.05
C ARG A 25 10.48 4.02 -6.10
N GLY A 26 11.65 4.03 -6.76
CA GLY A 26 11.99 5.02 -7.79
C GLY A 26 12.27 6.43 -7.22
N VAL A 27 12.58 6.55 -5.93
CA VAL A 27 12.89 7.84 -5.30
C VAL A 27 14.34 8.23 -5.57
N SER A 28 14.55 9.45 -6.07
CA SER A 28 15.87 10.02 -6.29
C SER A 28 16.41 10.66 -5.01
N LEU A 29 17.69 10.36 -4.70
CA LEU A 29 18.39 10.92 -3.55
C LEU A 29 19.20 12.15 -3.94
N THR A 30 19.39 13.07 -2.99
CA THR A 30 20.25 14.26 -3.14
C THR A 30 21.19 14.42 -1.94
N GLU A 31 22.39 14.90 -2.20
CA GLU A 31 23.34 15.35 -1.17
C GLU A 31 23.19 16.85 -0.84
N GLY A 32 22.44 17.57 -1.67
CA GLY A 32 22.17 19.01 -1.52
C GLY A 32 20.95 19.34 -0.68
N VAL A 33 20.28 20.43 -1.05
CA VAL A 33 19.04 20.84 -0.36
C VAL A 33 17.93 19.82 -0.65
N ALA A 34 17.40 19.23 0.40
CA ALA A 34 16.32 18.25 0.37
C ALA A 34 15.00 18.86 0.86
N GLU A 35 13.90 18.38 0.29
CA GLU A 35 12.54 18.70 0.76
C GLU A 35 12.15 17.80 1.93
N VAL A 36 12.65 16.56 1.96
CA VAL A 36 12.43 15.58 3.00
C VAL A 36 13.76 14.95 3.42
N THR A 37 13.97 14.80 4.72
CA THR A 37 15.16 14.16 5.30
C THR A 37 14.76 12.96 6.15
N ILE A 38 15.31 11.78 5.82
CA ILE A 38 15.28 10.60 6.70
C ILE A 38 16.59 10.56 7.51
N SER A 39 16.48 10.40 8.82
CA SER A 39 17.64 10.40 9.73
C SER A 39 17.44 9.36 10.85
N ASP A 40 18.55 8.93 11.47
CA ASP A 40 18.55 8.09 12.69
C ASP A 40 18.47 8.93 13.98
N THR A 41 18.63 10.24 13.89
CA THR A 41 18.62 11.15 15.02
C THR A 41 17.50 12.19 14.94
N LYS A 42 17.61 13.16 14.02
CA LYS A 42 16.66 14.28 13.85
C LYS A 42 16.46 14.57 12.35
N GLY A 43 15.23 14.53 11.89
CA GLY A 43 14.83 14.81 10.51
C GLY A 43 13.31 14.85 10.41
N ASP A 44 12.78 14.95 9.20
CA ASP A 44 11.33 14.88 8.97
C ASP A 44 10.80 13.48 9.28
N ILE A 45 11.62 12.47 9.00
CA ILE A 45 11.37 11.06 9.31
C ILE A 45 12.55 10.52 10.12
N VAL A 46 12.25 9.82 11.22
CA VAL A 46 13.27 9.17 12.06
C VAL A 46 13.16 7.65 11.91
N VAL A 47 14.28 7.04 11.47
CA VAL A 47 14.42 5.59 11.29
C VAL A 47 15.61 5.13 12.14
N ARG A 48 15.36 4.33 13.18
CA ARG A 48 16.39 3.87 14.13
C ARG A 48 16.61 2.37 14.07
N ARG A 49 15.66 1.61 13.58
CA ARG A 49 15.67 0.16 13.52
C ARG A 49 15.20 -0.32 12.15
N ILE A 50 15.46 -1.58 11.84
CA ILE A 50 15.06 -2.19 10.57
C ILE A 50 13.54 -2.12 10.37
N GLU A 51 12.77 -2.30 11.44
CA GLU A 51 11.31 -2.27 11.41
C GLU A 51 10.74 -0.89 11.06
N ASP A 52 11.53 0.18 11.29
CA ASP A 52 11.13 1.56 10.99
C ASP A 52 11.33 1.90 9.49
N ILE A 53 12.07 1.07 8.72
CA ILE A 53 12.48 1.40 7.35
C ILE A 53 11.27 1.54 6.43
N GLU A 54 10.45 0.52 6.35
CA GLU A 54 9.34 0.49 5.38
C GLU A 54 8.28 1.56 5.70
N PRO A 55 7.77 1.71 6.94
CA PRO A 55 6.88 2.81 7.29
C PRO A 55 7.52 4.18 7.10
N GLY A 56 8.81 4.32 7.40
CA GLY A 56 9.55 5.58 7.23
C GLY A 56 9.68 5.97 5.75
N VAL A 57 9.97 5.02 4.88
CA VAL A 57 10.06 5.23 3.43
C VAL A 57 8.70 5.62 2.85
N GLU A 58 7.63 4.91 3.19
CA GLU A 58 6.28 5.23 2.69
C GLU A 58 5.81 6.61 3.20
N ARG A 59 6.14 6.97 4.44
CA ARG A 59 5.86 8.30 4.97
C ARG A 59 6.68 9.39 4.26
N ALA A 60 7.94 9.12 3.93
CA ALA A 60 8.76 10.05 3.17
C ALA A 60 8.21 10.28 1.76
N ILE A 61 7.76 9.22 1.07
CA ILE A 61 7.11 9.31 -0.24
C ILE A 61 5.82 10.13 -0.15
N CYS A 62 5.03 9.94 0.90
CA CYS A 62 3.82 10.72 1.13
C CYS A 62 4.14 12.20 1.29
N LEU A 63 5.17 12.57 2.08
CA LEU A 63 5.64 13.95 2.24
C LEU A 63 6.14 14.56 0.92
N LEU A 64 6.89 13.80 0.10
CA LEU A 64 7.32 14.25 -1.23
C LEU A 64 6.14 14.54 -2.18
N LYS A 65 5.00 13.89 -1.97
CA LYS A 65 3.74 14.19 -2.66
C LYS A 65 2.98 15.40 -2.07
N GLY A 66 3.57 16.09 -1.08
CA GLY A 66 2.95 17.22 -0.39
C GLY A 66 1.86 16.83 0.62
N LYS A 67 1.84 15.57 1.08
CA LYS A 67 0.84 15.05 2.02
C LYS A 67 1.53 14.54 3.28
N SER A 68 0.92 14.75 4.45
CA SER A 68 1.38 14.15 5.70
C SER A 68 0.96 12.67 5.85
N LEU A 69 -0.18 12.33 5.25
CA LEU A 69 -0.77 10.99 5.19
C LEU A 69 -1.79 10.93 4.03
N TYR A 70 -2.20 9.75 3.64
CA TYR A 70 -3.34 9.52 2.75
C TYR A 70 -4.64 9.74 3.52
N ASP A 71 -5.62 10.42 2.93
CA ASP A 71 -6.94 10.56 3.56
C ASP A 71 -7.63 9.21 3.64
N GLU A 72 -7.48 8.37 2.60
CA GLU A 72 -8.09 7.05 2.55
C GLU A 72 -7.13 6.00 1.97
N LEU A 73 -6.99 4.86 2.66
CA LEU A 73 -6.29 3.67 2.20
C LEU A 73 -7.33 2.62 1.81
N LEU A 74 -7.38 2.26 0.54
CA LEU A 74 -8.31 1.26 0.01
C LEU A 74 -7.57 -0.02 -0.30
N ILE A 75 -8.02 -1.14 0.25
CA ILE A 75 -7.45 -2.46 0.04
C ILE A 75 -8.50 -3.33 -0.65
N GLY A 76 -8.21 -3.77 -1.87
CA GLY A 76 -9.09 -4.65 -2.64
C GLY A 76 -8.48 -6.02 -2.81
N ILE A 77 -9.29 -7.04 -2.62
CA ILE A 77 -8.87 -8.45 -2.69
C ILE A 77 -9.68 -9.16 -3.76
N ASP A 78 -9.00 -9.51 -4.86
CA ASP A 78 -9.54 -10.38 -5.90
C ASP A 78 -9.23 -11.84 -5.58
N THR A 79 -10.24 -12.69 -5.70
CA THR A 79 -10.20 -14.10 -5.25
C THR A 79 -10.38 -15.09 -6.41
N ASN A 80 -10.19 -14.63 -7.66
CA ASN A 80 -10.46 -15.43 -8.87
C ASN A 80 -9.31 -16.36 -9.29
N SER A 81 -8.21 -16.40 -8.55
CA SER A 81 -7.06 -17.27 -8.81
C SER A 81 -6.69 -18.10 -7.58
N ASP A 82 -5.75 -19.04 -7.72
CA ASP A 82 -5.28 -19.91 -6.62
C ASP A 82 -4.62 -19.10 -5.49
N GLU A 83 -4.05 -17.94 -5.81
CA GLU A 83 -3.55 -16.97 -4.85
C GLU A 83 -4.44 -15.72 -4.89
N LEU A 84 -4.66 -15.11 -3.74
CA LEU A 84 -5.40 -13.85 -3.63
C LEU A 84 -4.57 -12.72 -4.25
N THR A 85 -5.17 -11.92 -5.11
CA THR A 85 -4.52 -10.71 -5.62
C THR A 85 -4.99 -9.52 -4.80
N VAL A 86 -4.05 -8.86 -4.13
CA VAL A 86 -4.34 -7.68 -3.31
C VAL A 86 -3.83 -6.43 -4.01
N ALA A 87 -4.65 -5.40 -4.08
CA ALA A 87 -4.26 -4.06 -4.50
C ALA A 87 -4.49 -3.06 -3.37
N VAL A 88 -3.51 -2.19 -3.15
CA VAL A 88 -3.54 -1.14 -2.13
C VAL A 88 -3.50 0.21 -2.81
N LEU A 89 -4.52 1.04 -2.59
CA LEU A 89 -4.62 2.38 -3.14
C LEU A 89 -4.61 3.42 -2.02
N GLY A 90 -3.84 4.50 -2.22
CA GLY A 90 -3.88 5.69 -1.36
C GLY A 90 -4.54 6.84 -2.12
N ASP A 91 -5.64 7.38 -1.63
CA ASP A 91 -6.42 8.42 -2.29
C ASP A 91 -6.78 8.08 -3.75
N GLY A 92 -7.04 6.80 -4.02
CA GLY A 92 -7.39 6.29 -5.35
C GLY A 92 -6.19 5.99 -6.28
N GLU A 93 -4.96 6.29 -5.89
CA GLU A 93 -3.74 5.96 -6.63
C GLU A 93 -3.19 4.59 -6.19
N LEU A 94 -2.85 3.70 -7.12
CA LEU A 94 -2.24 2.41 -6.79
C LEU A 94 -0.86 2.61 -6.17
N LEU A 95 -0.69 2.16 -4.92
CA LEU A 95 0.56 2.21 -4.18
C LEU A 95 1.36 0.92 -4.37
N THR A 96 0.70 -0.23 -4.21
CA THR A 96 1.30 -1.54 -4.39
C THR A 96 0.25 -2.60 -4.74
N SER A 97 0.72 -3.73 -5.26
CA SER A 97 -0.09 -4.93 -5.45
C SER A 97 0.76 -6.17 -5.19
N ALA A 98 0.14 -7.22 -4.68
CA ALA A 98 0.80 -8.49 -4.38
C ALA A 98 -0.14 -9.68 -4.62
N LYS A 99 0.47 -10.83 -4.94
CA LYS A 99 -0.19 -12.14 -4.82
C LYS A 99 0.09 -12.69 -3.44
N VAL A 100 -0.95 -13.06 -2.72
CA VAL A 100 -0.88 -13.44 -1.31
C VAL A 100 -1.58 -14.79 -1.12
N ASN A 101 -0.90 -15.71 -0.46
CA ASN A 101 -1.52 -16.97 -0.06
C ASN A 101 -2.65 -16.71 0.95
N PHE A 102 -3.75 -17.44 0.82
CA PHE A 102 -4.92 -17.32 1.70
C PHE A 102 -4.55 -17.35 3.20
N ASN A 103 -3.65 -18.25 3.62
CA ASN A 103 -3.26 -18.38 5.03
C ASN A 103 -2.44 -17.19 5.57
N ARG A 104 -1.99 -16.27 4.71
CA ARG A 104 -1.18 -15.11 5.08
C ARG A 104 -1.89 -13.78 4.85
N ILE A 105 -3.15 -13.82 4.44
CA ILE A 105 -3.85 -12.60 4.05
C ILE A 105 -4.06 -11.65 5.25
N GLU A 106 -4.39 -12.16 6.43
CA GLU A 106 -4.57 -11.32 7.63
C GLU A 106 -3.25 -10.63 8.02
N GLU A 107 -2.14 -11.38 8.02
CA GLU A 107 -0.81 -10.84 8.29
C GLU A 107 -0.45 -9.75 7.28
N PHE A 108 -0.73 -10.00 6.00
CA PHE A 108 -0.45 -9.03 4.93
C PHE A 108 -1.29 -7.75 5.07
N ILE A 109 -2.58 -7.87 5.35
CA ILE A 109 -3.47 -6.72 5.57
C ILE A 109 -2.99 -5.89 6.78
N GLN A 110 -2.67 -6.54 7.89
CA GLN A 110 -2.16 -5.86 9.08
C GLN A 110 -0.84 -5.14 8.79
N HIS A 111 0.06 -5.77 8.04
CA HIS A 111 1.30 -5.15 7.60
C HIS A 111 1.05 -3.90 6.76
N VAL A 112 0.18 -3.97 5.76
CA VAL A 112 -0.20 -2.83 4.91
C VAL A 112 -0.75 -1.66 5.73
N ILE A 113 -1.66 -1.93 6.67
CA ILE A 113 -2.23 -0.92 7.56
C ILE A 113 -1.15 -0.24 8.41
N ASN A 114 -0.15 -1.00 8.86
CA ASN A 114 0.94 -0.46 9.69
C ASN A 114 1.98 0.35 8.88
N VAL A 115 2.18 0.02 7.61
CA VAL A 115 3.23 0.60 6.76
C VAL A 115 2.79 1.92 6.12
N TYR A 116 1.58 1.98 5.56
CA TYR A 116 1.14 3.15 4.83
C TYR A 116 0.51 4.20 5.76
N PRO A 117 1.00 5.45 5.79
CA PRO A 117 0.41 6.51 6.61
C PRO A 117 -0.97 6.90 6.06
N HIS A 118 -2.03 6.70 6.83
CA HIS A 118 -3.40 6.99 6.40
C HIS A 118 -4.29 7.42 7.55
N ARG A 119 -5.42 8.07 7.24
CA ARG A 119 -6.42 8.50 8.20
C ARG A 119 -7.47 7.41 8.45
N VAL A 120 -8.02 6.89 7.38
CA VAL A 120 -9.01 5.80 7.39
C VAL A 120 -8.61 4.73 6.39
N HIS A 121 -9.00 3.49 6.63
CA HIS A 121 -8.84 2.42 5.65
C HIS A 121 -10.16 1.67 5.44
N ARG A 122 -10.30 1.08 4.25
CA ARG A 122 -11.41 0.21 3.88
C ARG A 122 -10.87 -1.01 3.18
N ILE A 123 -11.48 -2.15 3.45
CA ILE A 123 -11.11 -3.44 2.88
C ILE A 123 -12.29 -4.00 2.11
N GLY A 124 -12.13 -4.18 0.80
CA GLY A 124 -13.12 -4.83 -0.05
C GLY A 124 -12.68 -6.22 -0.43
N VAL A 125 -13.58 -7.19 -0.33
CA VAL A 125 -13.36 -8.57 -0.75
C VAL A 125 -14.32 -8.93 -1.87
N GLY A 126 -13.79 -9.36 -3.01
CA GLY A 126 -14.58 -9.92 -4.11
C GLY A 126 -15.20 -11.25 -3.71
N VAL A 127 -16.52 -11.35 -3.74
CA VAL A 127 -17.26 -12.53 -3.29
C VAL A 127 -17.97 -13.27 -4.44
N GLY A 128 -17.42 -13.22 -5.63
CA GLY A 128 -17.94 -13.92 -6.81
C GLY A 128 -17.83 -15.45 -6.77
N ASN A 129 -17.08 -16.01 -5.81
CA ASN A 129 -16.82 -17.44 -5.68
C ASN A 129 -16.73 -17.88 -4.20
N LYS A 130 -16.57 -19.20 -3.96
CA LYS A 130 -16.49 -19.77 -2.61
C LYS A 130 -15.27 -19.26 -1.83
N LEU A 131 -14.13 -19.09 -2.49
CA LEU A 131 -12.91 -18.58 -1.85
C LEU A 131 -13.12 -17.15 -1.35
N GLY A 132 -13.79 -16.30 -2.15
CA GLY A 132 -14.15 -14.94 -1.75
C GLY A 132 -15.06 -14.89 -0.51
N GLU A 133 -16.07 -15.74 -0.46
CA GLU A 133 -16.93 -15.84 0.73
C GLU A 133 -16.15 -16.30 1.96
N PHE A 134 -15.21 -17.23 1.79
CA PHE A 134 -14.37 -17.71 2.88
C PHE A 134 -13.40 -16.63 3.36
N THR A 135 -12.74 -15.95 2.43
CA THR A 135 -11.82 -14.83 2.71
C THR A 135 -12.55 -13.70 3.44
N TYR A 136 -13.73 -13.32 2.97
CA TYR A 136 -14.56 -12.30 3.61
C TYR A 136 -14.87 -12.67 5.07
N ARG A 137 -15.42 -13.88 5.31
CA ARG A 137 -15.78 -14.33 6.65
C ARG A 137 -14.58 -14.36 7.61
N MET A 138 -13.43 -14.81 7.13
CA MET A 138 -12.21 -14.83 7.91
C MET A 138 -11.78 -13.39 8.27
N LEU A 139 -11.70 -12.49 7.30
CA LEU A 139 -11.25 -11.11 7.52
C LEU A 139 -12.18 -10.32 8.44
N THR A 140 -13.50 -10.56 8.39
CA THR A 140 -14.45 -9.87 9.29
C THR A 140 -14.32 -10.24 10.76
N THR A 141 -13.50 -11.24 11.11
CA THR A 141 -13.17 -11.54 12.51
C THR A 141 -12.16 -10.55 13.11
N SER A 142 -11.32 -9.96 12.26
CA SER A 142 -10.19 -9.11 12.68
C SER A 142 -10.26 -7.69 12.11
N PHE A 143 -10.98 -7.50 11.01
CA PHE A 143 -11.05 -6.22 10.27
C PHE A 143 -12.50 -5.88 9.90
N ASP A 144 -12.76 -4.59 9.68
CA ASP A 144 -13.99 -4.11 9.06
C ASP A 144 -13.89 -4.25 7.54
N ALA A 145 -14.24 -5.43 7.03
CA ALA A 145 -14.18 -5.76 5.61
C ALA A 145 -15.57 -5.73 4.97
N GLU A 146 -15.65 -5.26 3.73
CA GLU A 146 -16.89 -5.16 2.96
C GLU A 146 -16.94 -6.22 1.84
N ARG A 147 -18.13 -6.75 1.60
CA ARG A 147 -18.39 -7.65 0.47
C ARG A 147 -18.56 -6.82 -0.80
N VAL A 148 -17.83 -7.18 -1.84
CA VAL A 148 -17.92 -6.50 -3.13
C VAL A 148 -18.40 -7.48 -4.21
N ASP A 149 -19.52 -7.16 -4.87
CA ASP A 149 -19.96 -7.92 -6.06
C ASP A 149 -19.02 -7.67 -7.22
N GLU A 150 -18.46 -8.76 -7.77
CA GLU A 150 -17.47 -8.71 -8.86
C GLU A 150 -18.11 -8.46 -10.24
N LYS A 151 -19.44 -8.40 -10.36
CA LYS A 151 -20.09 -8.11 -11.64
C LYS A 151 -19.53 -6.82 -12.23
N MET A 152 -18.91 -6.95 -13.43
CA MET A 152 -18.30 -5.85 -14.19
C MET A 152 -17.00 -5.23 -13.62
N THR A 153 -16.31 -5.87 -12.67
CA THR A 153 -14.98 -5.41 -12.19
C THR A 153 -13.90 -5.50 -13.25
N SER A 154 -14.04 -6.38 -14.23
CA SER A 154 -13.10 -6.55 -15.33
C SER A 154 -13.18 -5.48 -16.44
N LYS A 155 -14.12 -4.52 -16.38
CA LYS A 155 -14.19 -3.43 -17.36
C LYS A 155 -13.01 -2.47 -17.14
N ASN A 156 -12.41 -2.02 -18.26
CA ASN A 156 -11.35 -1.02 -18.22
C ASN A 156 -11.80 0.23 -17.46
N ASN A 157 -11.21 0.44 -16.30
CA ASN A 157 -11.32 1.70 -15.59
C ASN A 157 -10.26 2.66 -16.16
N PRO A 158 -10.62 3.80 -16.77
CA PRO A 158 -9.66 4.72 -17.37
C PRO A 158 -8.66 5.30 -16.37
N TYR A 159 -8.96 5.25 -15.09
CA TYR A 159 -8.10 5.74 -14.00
C TYR A 159 -7.06 4.70 -13.53
N ILE A 160 -7.22 3.41 -13.89
CA ILE A 160 -6.32 2.33 -13.48
C ILE A 160 -5.53 1.85 -14.68
N ARG A 161 -4.30 2.35 -14.86
CA ARG A 161 -3.39 1.98 -15.96
C ARG A 161 -2.51 0.77 -15.58
N VAL A 162 -3.13 -0.36 -15.25
CA VAL A 162 -2.42 -1.60 -14.90
C VAL A 162 -2.64 -2.64 -15.99
N LYS A 163 -1.56 -3.31 -16.44
CA LYS A 163 -1.65 -4.36 -17.48
C LYS A 163 -2.21 -5.67 -16.93
N ASP A 164 -1.87 -6.01 -15.69
CA ASP A 164 -2.31 -7.23 -15.05
C ASP A 164 -3.83 -7.18 -14.78
N ARG A 165 -4.54 -8.23 -15.22
CA ARG A 165 -6.01 -8.34 -15.14
C ARG A 165 -6.48 -8.48 -13.68
N ASP A 166 -5.77 -9.30 -12.90
CA ASP A 166 -6.16 -9.61 -11.53
C ASP A 166 -5.91 -8.38 -10.64
N VAL A 167 -4.80 -7.66 -10.86
CA VAL A 167 -4.54 -6.38 -10.18
C VAL A 167 -5.60 -5.33 -10.55
N ARG A 168 -6.04 -5.27 -11.81
CA ARG A 168 -7.15 -4.37 -12.18
C ARG A 168 -8.46 -4.71 -11.47
N ALA A 169 -8.75 -6.03 -11.35
CA ALA A 169 -9.94 -6.49 -10.62
C ALA A 169 -9.85 -6.12 -9.15
N ALA A 170 -8.71 -6.36 -8.50
CA ALA A 170 -8.47 -5.97 -7.11
C ALA A 170 -8.60 -4.44 -6.89
N CYS A 171 -8.04 -3.61 -7.79
CA CYS A 171 -8.23 -2.16 -7.76
C CYS A 171 -9.71 -1.77 -7.87
N ALA A 172 -10.46 -2.41 -8.77
CA ALA A 172 -11.90 -2.12 -8.93
C ALA A 172 -12.70 -2.51 -7.69
N ILE A 173 -12.34 -3.60 -7.02
CA ILE A 173 -12.92 -4.04 -5.76
C ILE A 173 -12.64 -2.99 -4.67
N ALA A 174 -11.38 -2.53 -4.54
CA ALA A 174 -10.99 -1.47 -3.61
C ALA A 174 -11.84 -0.20 -3.78
N LEU A 175 -11.97 0.28 -5.02
CA LEU A 175 -12.73 1.49 -5.33
C LEU A 175 -14.25 1.35 -5.11
N ARG A 176 -14.79 0.13 -5.17
CA ARG A 176 -16.20 -0.11 -4.84
C ARG A 176 -16.46 -0.07 -3.35
N ALA A 177 -15.56 -0.66 -2.55
CA ALA A 177 -15.63 -0.57 -1.09
C ALA A 177 -15.63 0.88 -0.60
N ALA A 178 -14.92 1.79 -1.30
CA ALA A 178 -14.93 3.22 -0.97
C ALA A 178 -16.29 3.89 -1.12
N ARG A 179 -17.17 3.37 -1.99
CA ARG A 179 -18.48 4.00 -2.29
C ARG A 179 -19.58 3.56 -1.33
N GLY A 180 -19.31 2.60 -0.47
CA GLY A 180 -20.36 1.93 0.33
C GLY A 180 -21.30 1.15 -0.58
N SER A 181 -21.46 -0.14 -0.37
CA SER A 181 -22.37 -0.99 -1.14
C SER A 181 -23.82 -0.54 -0.96
#